data_09056e3d2a842c7f4fdf32236fcde8a3
#
_entry.id   09056e3d2a842c7f4fdf32236fcde8a3
#
_cell.length_a   1.000
_cell.length_b   1.000
_cell.length_c   1.000
_cell.angle_alpha   90.00
_cell.angle_beta   90.00
_cell.angle_gamma   90.00
#
_symmetry.space_group_name_H-M   'P 1'
#
loop_
_entity.id
_entity.type
_entity.pdbx_description
1 polymer ?
#
loop_
_entity_poly.entity_id
_entity_poly.type
_entity_poly.pdbx_seq_one_letter_code
_entity_poly.pdbx_strand_id
1 'polypeptide(L)'
;MGNKQNKGKSSNQEKSKKTLDEEDEFFDDNMPKFRVKKNQIGLEHNLLVSQYKTNPFTDYKKVKELGSGSFATVYLVKHNITGAVRAMKEIKKISNDGEEEDNEIEIVNEINILMKMDHPNIVKIFGFYITKNYYYLITEYCEGGSLFELIINNNGPFTEIQASYIMHQLFSVVNYCHKMKIIHRDLKPENILVNKNENGFVQIKVCDFGTSLMFNRGEVQDELVGSIYYIAPEVLKKKYNSKCDLWSCGVIMYILLTGVPPFGGNNNKAIVEKILKHDYDQKLIQKRCRACRELISLLLERDVSKRIKADAALKHKWFQIYKSKEIRVEVDPQVIAQCIENLKKYKKSSEIQEVALAYLVHNSPQLKEVDTACKIFGMIDKNGNGKINQEELYNGLSELYKSDRLKEDVEEIFKNIDINNDLYLEYEEFVRAAIDKSIFLTEESLKFAFNFFDKEGKGEITIKDLINVFNGDEVSPEEMERVRKMIKSISSNEKIKFGEFREIMKAFINS
;
A
#
# COMPACT_ATOMS: atom_id res chain seq x y z
N MET A 1 -64.07 0.72 48.92
CA MET A 1 -64.04 -0.74 48.70
C MET A 1 -63.30 -0.91 47.40
N GLY A 2 -62.15 -1.45 47.22
CA GLY A 2 -61.27 -2.31 47.89
C GLY A 2 -59.92 -2.26 47.21
N ASN A 3 -58.96 -2.25 48.10
CA ASN A 3 -57.52 -2.42 47.77
C ASN A 3 -57.19 -3.58 46.84
N LYS A 4 -56.22 -3.44 45.92
CA LYS A 4 -55.19 -4.45 45.80
C LYS A 4 -53.88 -3.83 45.24
N GLN A 5 -52.86 -3.85 46.07
CA GLN A 5 -51.45 -3.73 45.75
C GLN A 5 -51.06 -4.78 44.72
N ASN A 6 -50.18 -4.43 43.83
CA ASN A 6 -49.29 -5.44 43.25
C ASN A 6 -47.89 -4.90 43.05
N LYS A 7 -46.96 -5.59 43.66
CA LYS A 7 -45.52 -5.51 43.57
C LYS A 7 -45.09 -5.92 42.15
N GLY A 8 -44.40 -5.07 41.42
CA GLY A 8 -43.72 -5.41 40.20
C GLY A 8 -42.21 -5.38 40.42
N LYS A 9 -41.63 -6.54 40.38
CA LYS A 9 -40.22 -6.84 40.57
C LYS A 9 -39.38 -6.33 39.39
N SER A 10 -38.23 -5.79 39.74
CA SER A 10 -37.02 -5.71 38.93
C SER A 10 -36.67 -7.04 38.23
N SER A 11 -36.57 -7.02 36.90
CA SER A 11 -35.84 -8.02 36.15
C SER A 11 -35.63 -7.51 34.70
N ASN A 12 -34.62 -6.67 34.50
CA ASN A 12 -34.08 -6.38 33.19
C ASN A 12 -32.63 -5.88 33.29
N GLN A 13 -31.78 -6.74 33.83
CA GLN A 13 -30.33 -6.63 33.71
C GLN A 13 -29.73 -8.03 33.62
N GLU A 14 -30.00 -8.72 32.52
CA GLU A 14 -29.28 -9.95 32.16
C GLU A 14 -29.76 -10.41 30.77
N LYS A 15 -29.46 -9.63 29.73
CA LYS A 15 -29.52 -10.09 28.34
C LYS A 15 -28.61 -9.24 27.46
N SER A 16 -27.31 -9.29 27.68
CA SER A 16 -26.30 -8.86 26.74
C SER A 16 -24.93 -9.51 27.00
N LYS A 17 -24.95 -10.81 27.26
CA LYS A 17 -23.80 -11.71 27.13
C LYS A 17 -24.31 -12.98 26.51
N LYS A 18 -24.55 -12.96 25.21
CA LYS A 18 -24.70 -14.15 24.39
C LYS A 18 -23.76 -14.04 23.21
N THR A 19 -22.68 -14.77 23.34
CA THR A 19 -22.11 -15.68 22.34
C THR A 19 -21.65 -15.03 21.04
N LEU A 20 -20.39 -14.56 21.06
CA LEU A 20 -19.55 -14.38 19.88
C LEU A 20 -18.76 -15.66 19.53
N ASP A 21 -18.98 -16.78 20.29
CA ASP A 21 -18.02 -17.88 20.32
C ASP A 21 -18.48 -19.20 19.67
N GLU A 22 -19.64 -19.30 19.02
CA GLU A 22 -20.14 -20.59 18.50
C GLU A 22 -20.45 -20.67 17.00
N GLU A 23 -20.22 -19.63 16.17
CA GLU A 23 -20.61 -19.65 14.74
C GLU A 23 -19.46 -19.80 13.74
N ASP A 24 -18.19 -19.83 14.16
CA ASP A 24 -17.04 -19.72 13.23
C ASP A 24 -16.30 -21.06 12.94
N GLU A 25 -16.87 -22.23 13.20
CA GLU A 25 -16.20 -23.52 13.05
C GLU A 25 -16.64 -24.35 11.81
N PHE A 26 -16.79 -23.76 10.62
CA PHE A 26 -16.84 -24.57 9.40
C PHE A 26 -16.12 -23.90 8.25
N PHE A 27 -14.97 -24.49 7.86
CA PHE A 27 -14.19 -24.07 6.70
C PHE A 27 -14.77 -24.72 5.43
N ASP A 28 -14.98 -23.92 4.38
CA ASP A 28 -15.31 -24.38 3.05
C ASP A 28 -14.00 -24.71 2.28
N ASP A 29 -13.86 -25.98 1.85
CA ASP A 29 -12.70 -26.46 1.09
C ASP A 29 -12.66 -25.93 -0.36
N ASN A 30 -13.71 -25.25 -0.82
CA ASN A 30 -13.83 -24.68 -2.18
C ASN A 30 -13.33 -23.22 -2.31
N MET A 31 -12.59 -22.72 -1.32
CA MET A 31 -12.09 -21.35 -1.34
C MET A 31 -11.15 -21.02 -2.51
N PRO A 32 -11.23 -19.79 -3.06
CA PRO A 32 -10.30 -19.34 -4.08
C PRO A 32 -8.86 -19.44 -3.57
N LYS A 33 -8.04 -20.22 -4.26
CA LYS A 33 -6.62 -20.32 -3.97
C LYS A 33 -5.94 -19.06 -4.48
N PHE A 34 -5.47 -18.21 -3.56
CA PHE A 34 -4.61 -17.08 -3.88
C PHE A 34 -3.27 -17.63 -4.39
N ARG A 35 -3.18 -17.86 -5.71
CA ARG A 35 -1.98 -18.41 -6.34
C ARG A 35 -1.10 -17.26 -6.83
N VAL A 36 0.00 -17.03 -6.16
CA VAL A 36 1.12 -16.29 -6.72
C VAL A 36 2.06 -17.32 -7.35
N LYS A 37 2.22 -17.31 -8.69
CA LYS A 37 3.24 -18.11 -9.36
C LYS A 37 4.59 -17.53 -9.01
N LYS A 38 5.38 -18.26 -8.23
CA LYS A 38 6.76 -17.95 -7.90
C LYS A 38 7.65 -18.48 -9.01
N ASN A 39 8.29 -17.61 -9.77
CA ASN A 39 9.20 -18.02 -10.83
C ASN A 39 10.68 -18.03 -10.43
N GLN A 40 11.03 -17.40 -9.30
CA GLN A 40 12.39 -17.42 -8.71
C GLN A 40 12.31 -17.04 -7.23
N ILE A 41 13.26 -17.54 -6.41
CA ILE A 41 13.34 -17.22 -4.99
C ILE A 41 13.99 -15.83 -4.85
N GLY A 42 13.13 -14.80 -4.82
CA GLY A 42 13.45 -13.46 -4.35
C GLY A 42 12.62 -13.14 -3.11
N LEU A 43 13.01 -12.15 -2.34
CA LEU A 43 12.17 -11.53 -1.31
C LEU A 43 11.05 -10.74 -2.01
N GLU A 44 10.01 -11.44 -2.45
CA GLU A 44 8.86 -10.78 -3.05
C GLU A 44 7.93 -10.25 -1.94
N HIS A 45 7.39 -9.06 -2.14
CA HIS A 45 6.47 -8.37 -1.22
C HIS A 45 5.29 -9.25 -0.76
N ASN A 46 4.80 -10.12 -1.65
CA ASN A 46 3.73 -11.08 -1.37
C ASN A 46 4.03 -12.07 -0.23
N LEU A 47 5.32 -12.34 0.06
CA LEU A 47 5.71 -13.22 1.17
C LEU A 47 5.40 -12.60 2.54
N LEU A 48 5.35 -11.29 2.61
CA LEU A 48 5.18 -10.54 3.86
C LEU A 48 3.71 -10.40 4.26
N VAL A 49 2.78 -10.72 3.35
CA VAL A 49 1.33 -10.64 3.57
C VAL A 49 0.81 -12.01 3.99
N SER A 50 0.27 -12.10 5.19
CA SER A 50 -0.20 -13.36 5.75
C SER A 50 -1.69 -13.59 5.48
N GLN A 51 -2.04 -14.82 5.06
CA GLN A 51 -3.43 -15.28 5.01
C GLN A 51 -3.74 -16.06 6.28
N TYR A 52 -4.86 -15.75 6.92
CA TYR A 52 -5.33 -16.40 8.14
C TYR A 52 -6.75 -16.97 7.94
N LYS A 53 -6.96 -18.18 8.46
CA LYS A 53 -8.27 -18.84 8.53
C LYS A 53 -8.86 -18.79 9.95
N THR A 54 -8.53 -17.76 10.70
CA THR A 54 -8.94 -17.57 12.10
C THR A 54 -9.71 -16.28 12.24
N ASN A 55 -10.32 -16.08 13.38
CA ASN A 55 -11.00 -14.81 13.68
C ASN A 55 -9.95 -13.71 13.89
N PRO A 56 -9.99 -12.57 13.15
CA PRO A 56 -9.02 -11.49 13.28
C PRO A 56 -8.98 -10.87 14.68
N PHE A 57 -10.03 -11.03 15.48
CA PHE A 57 -10.10 -10.48 16.85
C PHE A 57 -9.28 -11.27 17.87
N THR A 58 -8.69 -12.42 17.51
CA THR A 58 -7.63 -13.05 18.28
C THR A 58 -6.34 -12.20 18.25
N ASP A 59 -6.06 -11.57 17.13
CA ASP A 59 -4.83 -10.83 16.88
C ASP A 59 -5.00 -9.31 17.04
N TYR A 60 -6.22 -8.80 16.84
CA TYR A 60 -6.53 -7.38 16.83
C TYR A 60 -7.69 -7.01 17.75
N LYS A 61 -7.56 -5.87 18.42
CA LYS A 61 -8.63 -5.24 19.20
C LYS A 61 -9.25 -4.10 18.40
N LYS A 62 -10.57 -4.10 18.21
CA LYS A 62 -11.31 -2.94 17.65
C LYS A 62 -11.17 -1.73 18.59
N VAL A 63 -10.83 -0.57 18.01
CA VAL A 63 -10.72 0.71 18.72
C VAL A 63 -11.93 1.59 18.42
N LYS A 64 -12.20 1.85 17.13
CA LYS A 64 -13.35 2.65 16.66
C LYS A 64 -13.67 2.32 15.21
N GLU A 65 -14.88 2.64 14.78
CA GLU A 65 -15.26 2.66 13.38
C GLU A 65 -14.68 3.91 12.70
N LEU A 66 -14.14 3.73 11.48
CA LEU A 66 -13.59 4.79 10.65
C LEU A 66 -14.56 5.20 9.55
N GLY A 67 -15.37 4.26 9.07
CA GLY A 67 -16.37 4.50 8.03
C GLY A 67 -17.15 3.22 7.70
N SER A 68 -18.35 3.40 7.17
CA SER A 68 -19.23 2.31 6.77
C SER A 68 -19.83 2.60 5.41
N GLY A 69 -19.79 1.61 4.52
CA GLY A 69 -20.39 1.63 3.20
C GLY A 69 -21.43 0.52 3.03
N SER A 70 -22.00 0.38 1.84
CA SER A 70 -23.05 -0.61 1.55
C SER A 70 -22.60 -2.05 1.79
N PHE A 71 -21.34 -2.37 1.55
CA PHE A 71 -20.79 -3.74 1.56
C PHE A 71 -19.65 -3.96 2.55
N ALA A 72 -19.08 -2.90 3.09
CA ALA A 72 -17.92 -2.97 3.95
C ALA A 72 -17.95 -1.93 5.07
N THR A 73 -17.39 -2.30 6.22
CA THR A 73 -17.13 -1.38 7.34
C THR A 73 -15.63 -1.37 7.64
N VAL A 74 -15.08 -0.19 7.84
CA VAL A 74 -13.66 -0.01 8.16
C VAL A 74 -13.50 0.37 9.62
N TYR A 75 -12.65 -0.35 10.34
CA TYR A 75 -12.34 -0.12 11.75
C TYR A 75 -10.89 0.26 11.96
N LEU A 76 -10.66 1.15 12.91
CA LEU A 76 -9.35 1.30 13.53
C LEU A 76 -9.15 0.12 14.49
N VAL A 77 -8.06 -0.60 14.30
CA VAL A 77 -7.72 -1.74 15.15
C VAL A 77 -6.30 -1.61 15.69
N LYS A 78 -6.03 -2.27 16.80
CA LYS A 78 -4.71 -2.34 17.42
C LYS A 78 -4.28 -3.79 17.53
N HIS A 79 -3.09 -4.11 17.04
CA HIS A 79 -2.53 -5.46 17.16
C HIS A 79 -2.18 -5.79 18.61
N ASN A 80 -2.63 -6.96 19.10
CA ASN A 80 -2.58 -7.30 20.52
C ASN A 80 -1.15 -7.44 21.07
N ILE A 81 -0.21 -7.93 20.26
CA ILE A 81 1.18 -8.16 20.68
C ILE A 81 2.01 -6.90 20.46
N THR A 82 2.05 -6.35 19.23
CA THR A 82 2.95 -5.25 18.86
C THR A 82 2.41 -3.87 19.21
N GLY A 83 1.09 -3.76 19.53
CA GLY A 83 0.43 -2.47 19.72
C GLY A 83 0.28 -1.64 18.43
N ALA A 84 0.67 -2.18 17.29
CA ALA A 84 0.59 -1.49 16.01
C ALA A 84 -0.85 -1.15 15.64
N VAL A 85 -1.07 0.10 15.20
CA VAL A 85 -2.38 0.60 14.76
C VAL A 85 -2.57 0.33 13.28
N ARG A 86 -3.75 -0.20 12.89
CA ARG A 86 -4.09 -0.63 11.54
C ARG A 86 -5.51 -0.21 11.17
N ALA A 87 -5.82 -0.21 9.88
CA ALA A 87 -7.17 -0.22 9.38
C ALA A 87 -7.59 -1.65 9.05
N MET A 88 -8.79 -2.05 9.46
CA MET A 88 -9.40 -3.34 9.15
C MET A 88 -10.68 -3.11 8.35
N LYS A 89 -10.68 -3.50 7.07
CA LYS A 89 -11.85 -3.48 6.19
C LYS A 89 -12.58 -4.80 6.37
N GLU A 90 -13.75 -4.79 7.00
CA GLU A 90 -14.65 -5.93 7.20
C GLU A 90 -15.65 -5.95 6.06
N ILE A 91 -15.68 -7.02 5.27
CA ILE A 91 -16.49 -7.14 4.07
C ILE A 91 -17.36 -8.38 4.23
N LYS A 92 -18.68 -8.20 4.21
CA LYS A 92 -19.62 -9.30 4.38
C LYS A 92 -19.68 -10.18 3.15
N LYS A 93 -19.58 -11.50 3.31
CA LYS A 93 -19.92 -12.47 2.29
C LYS A 93 -21.43 -12.44 2.10
N ILE A 94 -21.89 -12.18 0.91
CA ILE A 94 -23.34 -12.16 0.62
C ILE A 94 -23.76 -13.58 0.28
N SER A 95 -24.69 -14.16 1.02
CA SER A 95 -25.32 -15.44 0.71
C SER A 95 -26.70 -15.17 0.16
N ASN A 96 -26.90 -15.26 -1.12
CA ASN A 96 -28.08 -15.54 -1.96
C ASN A 96 -28.21 -14.67 -3.20
N ASP A 97 -28.47 -15.34 -4.32
CA ASP A 97 -28.99 -14.83 -5.60
C ASP A 97 -28.12 -13.88 -6.45
N GLY A 98 -27.00 -14.38 -7.01
CA GLY A 98 -26.43 -13.83 -8.26
C GLY A 98 -25.51 -12.61 -8.17
N GLU A 99 -25.51 -11.84 -7.08
CA GLU A 99 -24.56 -10.74 -6.82
C GLU A 99 -23.30 -11.20 -6.03
N GLU A 100 -23.23 -12.47 -5.69
CA GLU A 100 -22.17 -13.05 -4.87
C GLU A 100 -20.82 -13.11 -5.57
N GLU A 101 -20.83 -13.49 -6.86
CA GLU A 101 -19.60 -13.71 -7.62
C GLU A 101 -18.82 -12.40 -7.84
N ASP A 102 -19.51 -11.29 -8.07
CA ASP A 102 -18.86 -10.02 -8.40
C ASP A 102 -18.11 -9.43 -7.21
N ASN A 103 -18.69 -9.43 -6.01
CA ASN A 103 -18.04 -8.91 -4.79
C ASN A 103 -16.83 -9.76 -4.35
N GLU A 104 -16.92 -11.08 -4.46
CA GLU A 104 -15.79 -11.96 -4.13
C GLU A 104 -14.64 -11.76 -5.12
N ILE A 105 -14.95 -11.62 -6.40
CA ILE A 105 -13.96 -11.33 -7.45
C ILE A 105 -13.23 -10.01 -7.16
N GLU A 106 -13.96 -8.94 -6.79
CA GLU A 106 -13.36 -7.64 -6.47
C GLU A 106 -12.41 -7.71 -5.26
N ILE A 107 -12.80 -8.42 -4.18
CA ILE A 107 -11.97 -8.56 -2.98
C ILE A 107 -10.71 -9.37 -3.27
N VAL A 108 -10.87 -10.51 -3.97
CA VAL A 108 -9.75 -11.35 -4.38
C VAL A 108 -8.80 -10.58 -5.28
N ASN A 109 -9.33 -9.78 -6.19
CA ASN A 109 -8.56 -8.93 -7.08
C ASN A 109 -7.81 -7.83 -6.30
N GLU A 110 -8.46 -7.13 -5.35
CA GLU A 110 -7.84 -6.13 -4.49
C GLU A 110 -6.66 -6.72 -3.72
N ILE A 111 -6.85 -7.88 -3.08
CA ILE A 111 -5.80 -8.57 -2.34
C ILE A 111 -4.64 -8.95 -3.27
N ASN A 112 -4.92 -9.59 -4.41
CA ASN A 112 -3.91 -10.05 -5.36
C ASN A 112 -3.09 -8.90 -5.96
N ILE A 113 -3.70 -7.76 -6.18
CA ILE A 113 -3.01 -6.57 -6.66
C ILE A 113 -2.16 -5.97 -5.55
N LEU A 114 -2.73 -5.70 -4.37
CA LEU A 114 -2.00 -5.11 -3.25
C LEU A 114 -0.81 -5.96 -2.79
N MET A 115 -0.92 -7.28 -2.85
CA MET A 115 0.19 -8.19 -2.53
C MET A 115 1.40 -8.05 -3.48
N LYS A 116 1.21 -7.50 -4.68
CA LYS A 116 2.27 -7.28 -5.69
C LYS A 116 2.80 -5.86 -5.71
N MET A 117 2.15 -4.95 -4.95
CA MET A 117 2.47 -3.53 -5.00
C MET A 117 3.46 -3.15 -3.90
N ASP A 118 4.59 -2.60 -4.30
CA ASP A 118 5.59 -2.01 -3.40
C ASP A 118 5.87 -0.56 -3.83
N HIS A 119 5.16 0.39 -3.22
CA HIS A 119 5.27 1.80 -3.56
C HIS A 119 4.95 2.69 -2.36
N PRO A 120 5.72 3.77 -2.08
CA PRO A 120 5.53 4.62 -0.91
C PRO A 120 4.15 5.31 -0.83
N ASN A 121 3.46 5.50 -1.96
CA ASN A 121 2.17 6.17 -2.03
C ASN A 121 1.00 5.22 -2.35
N ILE A 122 1.17 3.92 -2.17
CA ILE A 122 0.09 2.93 -2.17
C ILE A 122 -0.12 2.43 -0.74
N VAL A 123 -1.37 2.18 -0.37
CA VAL A 123 -1.69 1.64 0.95
C VAL A 123 -1.07 0.25 1.12
N LYS A 124 -0.37 0.04 2.22
CA LYS A 124 0.28 -1.24 2.53
C LYS A 124 -0.74 -2.23 3.09
N ILE A 125 -0.70 -3.48 2.60
CA ILE A 125 -1.46 -4.61 3.14
C ILE A 125 -0.57 -5.44 4.07
N PHE A 126 -1.07 -5.82 5.25
CA PHE A 126 -0.33 -6.63 6.24
C PHE A 126 -0.80 -8.07 6.31
N GLY A 127 -2.06 -8.30 5.97
CA GLY A 127 -2.66 -9.62 5.98
C GLY A 127 -4.14 -9.58 5.70
N PHE A 128 -4.73 -10.74 5.54
CA PHE A 128 -6.16 -10.87 5.38
C PHE A 128 -6.68 -12.12 6.09
N TYR A 129 -7.89 -12.03 6.57
CA TYR A 129 -8.59 -13.11 7.28
C TYR A 129 -9.82 -13.51 6.49
N ILE A 130 -10.08 -14.81 6.46
CA ILE A 130 -11.22 -15.38 5.79
C ILE A 130 -12.00 -16.19 6.83
N THR A 131 -13.19 -15.75 7.15
CA THR A 131 -14.14 -16.47 8.00
C THR A 131 -15.32 -16.98 7.19
N LYS A 132 -16.24 -17.69 7.80
CA LYS A 132 -17.45 -18.17 7.13
C LYS A 132 -18.26 -17.04 6.49
N ASN A 133 -18.39 -15.89 7.20
CA ASN A 133 -19.33 -14.83 6.85
C ASN A 133 -18.65 -13.54 6.34
N TYR A 134 -17.34 -13.40 6.52
CA TYR A 134 -16.62 -12.15 6.24
C TYR A 134 -15.23 -12.38 5.67
N TYR A 135 -14.80 -11.42 4.86
CA TYR A 135 -13.40 -11.14 4.55
C TYR A 135 -12.94 -9.97 5.40
N TYR A 136 -11.73 -10.03 5.93
CA TYR A 136 -11.11 -8.93 6.66
C TYR A 136 -9.76 -8.60 6.02
N LEU A 137 -9.61 -7.36 5.59
CA LEU A 137 -8.37 -6.88 5.01
C LEU A 137 -7.68 -5.96 6.01
N ILE A 138 -6.44 -6.28 6.38
CA ILE A 138 -5.64 -5.50 7.33
C ILE A 138 -4.66 -4.63 6.55
N THR A 139 -4.84 -3.31 6.65
CA THR A 139 -4.04 -2.34 5.89
C THR A 139 -3.44 -1.27 6.78
N GLU A 140 -2.56 -0.48 6.19
CA GLU A 140 -2.02 0.72 6.80
C GLU A 140 -3.14 1.70 7.19
N TYR A 141 -3.01 2.28 8.39
CA TYR A 141 -3.92 3.32 8.86
C TYR A 141 -3.34 4.70 8.57
N CYS A 142 -4.10 5.54 7.89
CA CYS A 142 -3.75 6.92 7.57
C CYS A 142 -4.57 7.88 8.45
N GLU A 143 -3.90 8.62 9.33
CA GLU A 143 -4.57 9.45 10.36
C GLU A 143 -5.30 10.67 9.80
N GLY A 144 -4.91 11.14 8.62
CA GLY A 144 -5.48 12.32 7.98
C GLY A 144 -6.81 12.09 7.27
N GLY A 145 -7.34 10.86 7.27
CA GLY A 145 -8.57 10.50 6.55
C GLY A 145 -8.36 10.44 5.04
N SER A 146 -9.39 10.78 4.27
CA SER A 146 -9.34 10.81 2.81
C SER A 146 -8.98 12.20 2.26
N LEU A 147 -8.47 12.24 1.02
CA LEU A 147 -8.24 13.50 0.29
C LEU A 147 -9.57 14.25 0.07
N PHE A 148 -10.69 13.53 -0.04
CA PHE A 148 -12.02 14.13 -0.12
C PHE A 148 -12.36 14.94 1.14
N GLU A 149 -12.15 14.34 2.33
CA GLU A 149 -12.35 15.05 3.60
C GLU A 149 -11.39 16.24 3.73
N LEU A 150 -10.14 16.07 3.28
CA LEU A 150 -9.18 17.17 3.28
C LEU A 150 -9.63 18.32 2.37
N ILE A 151 -10.18 18.04 1.17
CA ILE A 151 -10.70 19.05 0.24
C ILE A 151 -11.88 19.81 0.87
N ILE A 152 -12.84 19.10 1.47
CA ILE A 152 -14.01 19.71 2.09
C ILE A 152 -13.63 20.58 3.29
N ASN A 153 -12.71 20.12 4.11
CA ASN A 153 -12.26 20.80 5.33
C ASN A 153 -11.25 21.93 5.04
N ASN A 154 -10.77 22.07 3.81
CA ASN A 154 -9.87 23.15 3.44
C ASN A 154 -10.65 24.44 3.22
N ASN A 155 -10.14 25.57 3.73
CA ASN A 155 -10.77 26.88 3.59
C ASN A 155 -10.59 27.46 2.17
N GLY A 156 -11.04 26.72 1.15
CA GLY A 156 -10.95 27.11 -0.26
C GLY A 156 -10.00 26.22 -1.08
N PRO A 157 -9.75 26.58 -2.34
CA PRO A 157 -8.85 25.82 -3.22
C PRO A 157 -7.41 25.78 -2.71
N PHE A 158 -6.72 24.68 -2.99
CA PHE A 158 -5.31 24.52 -2.70
C PHE A 158 -4.45 25.51 -3.50
N THR A 159 -3.32 25.90 -2.94
CA THR A 159 -2.28 26.61 -3.70
C THR A 159 -1.67 25.67 -4.75
N GLU A 160 -1.08 26.24 -5.80
CA GLU A 160 -0.42 25.43 -6.82
C GLU A 160 0.75 24.60 -6.25
N ILE A 161 1.42 25.08 -5.21
CA ILE A 161 2.50 24.34 -4.52
C ILE A 161 1.93 23.11 -3.82
N GLN A 162 0.87 23.25 -3.05
CA GLN A 162 0.23 22.13 -2.35
C GLN A 162 -0.35 21.12 -3.36
N ALA A 163 -1.05 21.61 -4.39
CA ALA A 163 -1.59 20.76 -5.44
C ALA A 163 -0.49 20.03 -6.22
N SER A 164 0.64 20.68 -6.51
CA SER A 164 1.77 20.04 -7.20
C SER A 164 2.36 18.92 -6.39
N TYR A 165 2.49 19.09 -5.09
CA TYR A 165 3.00 18.04 -4.19
C TYR A 165 2.09 16.81 -4.15
N ILE A 166 0.76 17.02 -4.05
CA ILE A 166 -0.23 15.92 -4.08
C ILE A 166 -0.22 15.22 -5.45
N MET A 167 -0.27 16.01 -6.53
CA MET A 167 -0.35 15.48 -7.89
C MET A 167 0.92 14.75 -8.32
N HIS A 168 2.09 15.17 -7.87
CA HIS A 168 3.35 14.46 -8.14
C HIS A 168 3.31 13.04 -7.58
N GLN A 169 2.88 12.89 -6.32
CA GLN A 169 2.72 11.58 -5.69
C GLN A 169 1.67 10.72 -6.41
N LEU A 170 0.53 11.33 -6.80
CA LEU A 170 -0.52 10.61 -7.53
C LEU A 170 -0.04 10.13 -8.90
N PHE A 171 0.68 10.95 -9.66
CA PHE A 171 1.26 10.51 -10.93
C PHE A 171 2.36 9.47 -10.75
N SER A 172 3.10 9.49 -9.65
CA SER A 172 4.05 8.43 -9.30
C SER A 172 3.33 7.09 -9.16
N VAL A 173 2.23 7.03 -8.40
CA VAL A 173 1.41 5.82 -8.27
C VAL A 173 0.88 5.36 -9.63
N VAL A 174 0.27 6.26 -10.40
CA VAL A 174 -0.30 5.90 -11.72
C VAL A 174 0.78 5.41 -12.69
N ASN A 175 1.96 6.03 -12.69
CA ASN A 175 3.09 5.59 -13.50
C ASN A 175 3.58 4.19 -13.08
N TYR A 176 3.69 3.95 -11.78
CA TYR A 176 4.05 2.65 -11.22
C TYR A 176 3.02 1.58 -11.62
N CYS A 177 1.73 1.81 -11.38
CA CYS A 177 0.65 0.89 -11.76
C CYS A 177 0.67 0.57 -13.26
N HIS A 178 0.79 1.58 -14.12
CA HIS A 178 0.82 1.38 -15.56
C HIS A 178 2.06 0.60 -16.04
N LYS A 179 3.21 0.75 -15.37
CA LYS A 179 4.40 -0.08 -15.63
C LYS A 179 4.19 -1.53 -15.19
N MET A 180 3.51 -1.75 -14.07
CA MET A 180 3.06 -3.06 -13.59
C MET A 180 1.89 -3.63 -14.41
N LYS A 181 1.45 -2.91 -15.47
CA LYS A 181 0.29 -3.28 -16.31
C LYS A 181 -1.03 -3.35 -15.52
N ILE A 182 -1.23 -2.44 -14.61
CA ILE A 182 -2.44 -2.31 -13.80
C ILE A 182 -3.09 -0.98 -14.10
N ILE A 183 -4.42 -0.98 -14.33
CA ILE A 183 -5.27 0.19 -14.44
C ILE A 183 -6.10 0.26 -13.15
N HIS A 184 -6.16 1.42 -12.50
CA HIS A 184 -6.92 1.56 -11.25
C HIS A 184 -8.44 1.64 -11.49
N ARG A 185 -8.88 2.40 -12.49
CA ARG A 185 -10.26 2.57 -12.98
C ARG A 185 -11.21 3.37 -12.08
N ASP A 186 -10.91 3.55 -10.80
CA ASP A 186 -11.74 4.34 -9.87
C ASP A 186 -10.89 5.31 -9.02
N LEU A 187 -9.99 6.07 -9.67
CA LEU A 187 -9.24 7.13 -9.00
C LEU A 187 -10.17 8.30 -8.68
N LYS A 188 -10.33 8.57 -7.39
CA LYS A 188 -11.13 9.66 -6.82
C LYS A 188 -10.56 10.07 -5.46
N PRO A 189 -10.86 11.27 -4.94
CA PRO A 189 -10.35 11.73 -3.66
C PRO A 189 -10.71 10.85 -2.47
N GLU A 190 -11.83 10.10 -2.54
CA GLU A 190 -12.26 9.15 -1.53
C GLU A 190 -11.30 7.95 -1.42
N ASN A 191 -10.70 7.53 -2.55
CA ASN A 191 -9.75 6.41 -2.63
C ASN A 191 -8.29 6.86 -2.48
N ILE A 192 -8.05 8.08 -2.02
CA ILE A 192 -6.74 8.64 -1.72
C ILE A 192 -6.72 9.01 -0.25
N LEU A 193 -6.04 8.21 0.56
CA LEU A 193 -5.85 8.48 1.98
C LEU A 193 -4.70 9.46 2.18
N VAL A 194 -4.69 10.15 3.32
CA VAL A 194 -3.70 11.17 3.62
C VAL A 194 -3.08 11.00 5.00
N ASN A 195 -1.78 11.20 5.07
CA ASN A 195 -1.04 11.41 6.30
C ASN A 195 -0.54 12.86 6.35
N LYS A 196 -0.78 13.55 7.45
CA LYS A 196 -0.32 14.93 7.63
C LYS A 196 1.12 14.92 8.13
N ASN A 197 2.00 15.63 7.44
CA ASN A 197 3.34 15.89 7.94
C ASN A 197 3.31 17.12 8.86
N GLU A 198 4.26 17.21 9.80
CA GLU A 198 4.40 18.32 10.74
C GLU A 198 4.48 19.69 10.04
N ASN A 199 4.97 19.74 8.80
CA ASN A 199 5.10 20.95 7.98
C ASN A 199 3.84 21.29 7.14
N GLY A 200 2.70 20.63 7.37
CA GLY A 200 1.43 20.88 6.66
C GLY A 200 1.37 20.34 5.22
N PHE A 201 2.38 19.60 4.78
CA PHE A 201 2.34 18.84 3.53
C PHE A 201 1.69 17.48 3.75
N VAL A 202 1.07 16.97 2.70
CA VAL A 202 0.25 15.78 2.75
C VAL A 202 0.95 14.66 2.00
N GLN A 203 1.34 13.60 2.70
CA GLN A 203 1.69 12.33 2.05
C GLN A 203 0.39 11.61 1.69
N ILE A 204 0.27 11.18 0.44
CA ILE A 204 -0.90 10.41 0.01
C ILE A 204 -0.63 8.91 -0.03
N LYS A 205 -1.69 8.14 0.12
CA LYS A 205 -1.73 6.68 -0.05
C LYS A 205 -2.96 6.31 -0.88
N VAL A 206 -2.77 5.83 -2.10
CA VAL A 206 -3.86 5.33 -2.94
C VAL A 206 -4.31 3.97 -2.42
N CYS A 207 -5.61 3.78 -2.32
CA CYS A 207 -6.25 2.54 -1.83
C CYS A 207 -7.41 2.13 -2.74
N ASP A 208 -8.05 1.01 -2.41
CA ASP A 208 -9.22 0.46 -3.11
C ASP A 208 -8.94 0.05 -4.56
N PHE A 209 -8.23 -1.06 -4.69
CA PHE A 209 -7.90 -1.68 -5.97
C PHE A 209 -8.93 -2.74 -6.42
N GLY A 210 -10.12 -2.79 -5.81
CA GLY A 210 -11.18 -3.76 -6.11
C GLY A 210 -11.60 -3.75 -7.58
N THR A 211 -11.78 -2.57 -8.14
CA THR A 211 -12.13 -2.38 -9.55
C THR A 211 -10.93 -2.40 -10.51
N SER A 212 -9.71 -2.55 -10.01
CA SER A 212 -8.52 -2.49 -10.84
C SER A 212 -8.37 -3.70 -11.75
N LEU A 213 -7.67 -3.53 -12.86
CA LEU A 213 -7.50 -4.56 -13.87
C LEU A 213 -6.05 -4.70 -14.31
N MET A 214 -5.59 -5.94 -14.43
CA MET A 214 -4.33 -6.25 -15.12
C MET A 214 -4.57 -6.33 -16.62
N PHE A 215 -3.79 -5.59 -17.43
CA PHE A 215 -3.96 -5.50 -18.87
C PHE A 215 -2.73 -5.89 -19.66
N ASN A 216 -2.91 -6.34 -20.90
CA ASN A 216 -1.84 -6.55 -21.84
C ASN A 216 -1.63 -5.33 -22.75
N ARG A 217 -0.42 -5.15 -23.25
CA ARG A 217 -0.10 -4.02 -24.14
C ARG A 217 -0.97 -4.05 -25.40
N GLY A 218 -1.73 -2.98 -25.66
CA GLY A 218 -2.64 -2.86 -26.80
C GLY A 218 -4.03 -3.42 -26.58
N GLU A 219 -4.30 -3.99 -25.42
CA GLU A 219 -5.62 -4.45 -25.00
C GLU A 219 -6.57 -3.27 -24.75
N VAL A 220 -7.80 -3.41 -25.17
CA VAL A 220 -8.88 -2.43 -25.01
C VAL A 220 -9.92 -3.01 -24.07
N GLN A 221 -10.34 -2.23 -23.09
CA GLN A 221 -11.34 -2.61 -22.10
C GLN A 221 -12.71 -2.12 -22.48
N ASP A 222 -13.77 -2.84 -22.09
CA ASP A 222 -15.18 -2.56 -22.47
C ASP A 222 -16.15 -2.54 -21.29
N GLU A 223 -15.68 -2.75 -20.08
CA GLU A 223 -16.50 -2.64 -18.85
C GLU A 223 -16.80 -1.18 -18.50
N LEU A 224 -18.01 -0.91 -18.00
CA LEU A 224 -18.38 0.40 -17.47
C LEU A 224 -18.18 0.43 -15.95
N VAL A 225 -17.06 0.95 -15.51
CA VAL A 225 -16.68 1.04 -14.09
C VAL A 225 -16.21 2.45 -13.73
N GLY A 226 -16.24 2.78 -12.44
CA GLY A 226 -15.75 4.04 -11.90
C GLY A 226 -16.83 5.04 -11.52
N SER A 227 -16.41 6.06 -10.78
CA SER A 227 -17.27 7.10 -10.22
C SER A 227 -17.54 8.20 -11.23
N ILE A 228 -18.82 8.57 -11.43
CA ILE A 228 -19.31 9.36 -12.55
C ILE A 228 -18.62 10.72 -12.75
N TYR A 229 -18.19 11.40 -11.67
CA TYR A 229 -17.49 12.68 -11.76
C TYR A 229 -16.08 12.57 -12.32
N TYR A 230 -15.45 11.39 -12.21
CA TYR A 230 -14.05 11.13 -12.54
C TYR A 230 -13.88 10.26 -13.79
N ILE A 231 -14.97 9.73 -14.32
CA ILE A 231 -14.97 8.78 -15.44
C ILE A 231 -14.55 9.45 -16.75
N ALA A 232 -13.68 8.79 -17.50
CA ALA A 232 -13.24 9.28 -18.80
C ALA A 232 -14.30 9.07 -19.90
N PRO A 233 -14.37 9.95 -20.93
CA PRO A 233 -15.36 9.83 -21.99
C PRO A 233 -15.27 8.54 -22.80
N GLU A 234 -14.07 7.95 -22.93
CA GLU A 234 -13.88 6.65 -23.59
C GLU A 234 -14.36 5.47 -22.74
N VAL A 235 -14.37 5.56 -21.42
CA VAL A 235 -14.95 4.54 -20.53
C VAL A 235 -16.46 4.51 -20.70
N LEU A 236 -17.11 5.67 -20.79
CA LEU A 236 -18.54 5.76 -21.11
C LEU A 236 -18.89 5.13 -22.47
N LYS A 237 -17.93 5.07 -23.38
CA LYS A 237 -18.06 4.42 -24.70
C LYS A 237 -17.65 2.94 -24.69
N LYS A 238 -17.26 2.40 -23.54
CA LYS A 238 -16.81 1.01 -23.39
C LYS A 238 -15.67 0.64 -24.36
N LYS A 239 -14.70 1.55 -24.53
CA LYS A 239 -13.51 1.32 -25.36
C LYS A 239 -12.36 2.17 -24.85
N TYR A 240 -11.60 1.66 -23.89
CA TYR A 240 -10.60 2.42 -23.18
C TYR A 240 -9.31 1.63 -22.87
N ASN A 241 -8.30 2.32 -22.40
CA ASN A 241 -7.04 1.78 -21.94
C ASN A 241 -6.57 2.51 -20.67
N SER A 242 -5.36 2.25 -20.19
CA SER A 242 -4.81 2.83 -18.96
C SER A 242 -4.80 4.37 -18.89
N LYS A 243 -4.95 5.08 -20.02
CA LYS A 243 -5.03 6.55 -20.00
C LYS A 243 -6.33 7.10 -19.39
N CYS A 244 -7.32 6.25 -19.08
CA CYS A 244 -8.51 6.68 -18.33
C CYS A 244 -8.14 7.17 -16.93
N ASP A 245 -7.12 6.57 -16.27
CA ASP A 245 -6.63 7.03 -14.97
C ASP A 245 -6.07 8.45 -15.03
N LEU A 246 -5.44 8.84 -16.16
CA LEU A 246 -4.92 10.21 -16.36
C LEU A 246 -6.02 11.25 -16.47
N TRP A 247 -7.17 10.88 -17.06
CA TRP A 247 -8.36 11.73 -17.04
C TRP A 247 -8.84 11.96 -15.60
N SER A 248 -8.98 10.91 -14.80
CA SER A 248 -9.36 11.00 -13.40
C SER A 248 -8.39 11.88 -12.61
N CYS A 249 -7.06 11.74 -12.84
CA CYS A 249 -6.05 12.64 -12.30
C CYS A 249 -6.28 14.12 -12.72
N GLY A 250 -6.70 14.36 -13.97
CA GLY A 250 -7.03 15.70 -14.45
C GLY A 250 -8.23 16.31 -13.72
N VAL A 251 -9.25 15.50 -13.45
CA VAL A 251 -10.42 15.90 -12.66
C VAL A 251 -10.00 16.23 -11.23
N ILE A 252 -9.21 15.37 -10.59
CA ILE A 252 -8.69 15.60 -9.22
C ILE A 252 -7.87 16.87 -9.17
N MET A 253 -6.93 17.07 -10.11
CA MET A 253 -6.11 18.29 -10.20
C MET A 253 -6.97 19.56 -10.32
N TYR A 254 -8.02 19.50 -11.15
CA TYR A 254 -8.93 20.63 -11.31
C TYR A 254 -9.68 20.93 -9.99
N ILE A 255 -10.19 19.90 -9.29
CA ILE A 255 -10.87 20.05 -8.01
C ILE A 255 -9.94 20.66 -6.95
N LEU A 256 -8.71 20.18 -6.83
CA LEU A 256 -7.72 20.73 -5.89
C LEU A 256 -7.52 22.24 -6.12
N LEU A 257 -7.47 22.67 -7.36
CA LEU A 257 -7.18 24.05 -7.73
C LEU A 257 -8.38 24.98 -7.76
N THR A 258 -9.61 24.46 -7.85
CA THR A 258 -10.83 25.26 -7.99
C THR A 258 -11.83 25.06 -6.87
N GLY A 259 -11.76 23.93 -6.14
CA GLY A 259 -12.74 23.51 -5.13
C GLY A 259 -14.01 22.88 -5.70
N VAL A 260 -14.13 22.78 -7.03
CA VAL A 260 -15.33 22.23 -7.67
C VAL A 260 -14.96 21.27 -8.81
N PRO A 261 -15.80 20.28 -9.14
CA PRO A 261 -15.52 19.38 -10.26
C PRO A 261 -15.61 20.10 -11.62
N PRO A 262 -14.78 19.74 -12.63
CA PRO A 262 -14.81 20.34 -13.95
C PRO A 262 -16.14 20.09 -14.65
N PHE A 263 -16.72 18.92 -14.48
CA PHE A 263 -17.97 18.48 -15.09
C PHE A 263 -19.05 18.29 -14.02
N GLY A 264 -19.68 19.39 -13.59
CA GLY A 264 -20.77 19.37 -12.63
C GLY A 264 -22.16 19.34 -13.29
N GLY A 265 -23.17 18.83 -12.61
CA GLY A 265 -24.54 18.80 -13.10
C GLY A 265 -25.55 18.42 -12.01
N ASN A 266 -26.85 18.68 -12.23
CA ASN A 266 -27.91 18.40 -11.26
C ASN A 266 -28.29 16.90 -11.21
N ASN A 267 -27.80 16.10 -12.13
CA ASN A 267 -27.99 14.65 -12.20
C ASN A 267 -26.89 13.99 -13.05
N ASN A 268 -26.80 12.68 -12.96
CA ASN A 268 -25.79 11.89 -13.68
C ASN A 268 -25.81 12.10 -15.19
N LYS A 269 -27.00 12.24 -15.80
CA LYS A 269 -27.14 12.46 -17.24
C LYS A 269 -26.52 13.79 -17.67
N ALA A 270 -26.74 14.86 -16.92
CA ALA A 270 -26.15 16.17 -17.20
C ALA A 270 -24.62 16.16 -17.07
N ILE A 271 -24.09 15.42 -16.09
CA ILE A 271 -22.64 15.25 -15.91
C ILE A 271 -22.04 14.51 -17.11
N VAL A 272 -22.62 13.37 -17.49
CA VAL A 272 -22.20 12.58 -18.66
C VAL A 272 -22.21 13.41 -19.94
N GLU A 273 -23.26 14.20 -20.15
CA GLU A 273 -23.37 15.08 -21.32
C GLU A 273 -22.23 16.10 -21.38
N LYS A 274 -21.88 16.73 -20.27
CA LYS A 274 -20.73 17.66 -20.18
C LYS A 274 -19.40 16.96 -20.43
N ILE A 275 -19.18 15.77 -19.84
CA ILE A 275 -18.00 14.97 -20.10
C ILE A 275 -17.85 14.68 -21.59
N LEU A 276 -18.92 14.17 -22.23
CA LEU A 276 -18.92 13.85 -23.66
C LEU A 276 -18.75 15.08 -24.55
N LYS A 277 -19.28 16.25 -24.17
CA LYS A 277 -19.09 17.52 -24.87
C LYS A 277 -17.77 18.20 -24.54
N HIS A 278 -17.05 17.75 -23.49
CA HIS A 278 -15.85 18.41 -22.96
C HIS A 278 -16.12 19.85 -22.50
N ASP A 279 -17.29 20.04 -21.90
CA ASP A 279 -17.77 21.35 -21.45
C ASP A 279 -17.46 21.56 -19.97
N TYR A 280 -16.34 22.23 -19.69
CA TYR A 280 -15.93 22.60 -18.33
C TYR A 280 -15.49 24.08 -18.26
N ASP A 281 -15.62 24.68 -17.08
CA ASP A 281 -15.32 26.10 -16.90
C ASP A 281 -13.80 26.37 -16.83
N GLN A 282 -13.23 26.75 -17.97
CA GLN A 282 -11.82 27.13 -18.05
C GLN A 282 -11.50 28.45 -17.35
N LYS A 283 -12.51 29.30 -17.07
CA LYS A 283 -12.29 30.61 -16.41
C LYS A 283 -11.79 30.43 -14.99
N LEU A 284 -12.24 29.38 -14.29
CA LEU A 284 -11.82 29.10 -12.91
C LEU A 284 -10.32 28.81 -12.77
N ILE A 285 -9.68 28.31 -13.83
CA ILE A 285 -8.23 28.04 -13.84
C ILE A 285 -7.41 29.15 -14.52
N GLN A 286 -8.03 30.21 -15.03
CA GLN A 286 -7.29 31.28 -15.76
C GLN A 286 -6.26 32.01 -14.88
N LYS A 287 -6.50 32.12 -13.58
CA LYS A 287 -5.57 32.72 -12.62
C LYS A 287 -4.37 31.84 -12.28
N ARG A 288 -4.38 30.56 -12.70
CA ARG A 288 -3.27 29.61 -12.49
C ARG A 288 -2.17 29.85 -13.54
N CYS A 289 -0.94 29.45 -13.23
CA CYS A 289 0.17 29.64 -14.15
C CYS A 289 -0.08 28.91 -15.48
N ARG A 290 0.60 29.35 -16.56
CA ARG A 290 0.43 28.78 -17.90
C ARG A 290 0.70 27.27 -17.92
N ALA A 291 1.76 26.82 -17.22
CA ALA A 291 2.13 25.40 -17.16
C ALA A 291 1.05 24.55 -16.47
N CYS A 292 0.41 25.09 -15.42
CA CYS A 292 -0.70 24.43 -14.74
C CYS A 292 -1.88 24.18 -15.69
N ARG A 293 -2.32 25.22 -16.40
CA ARG A 293 -3.43 25.14 -17.36
C ARG A 293 -3.14 24.18 -18.51
N GLU A 294 -1.90 24.18 -18.98
CA GLU A 294 -1.43 23.25 -20.03
C GLU A 294 -1.52 21.80 -19.55
N LEU A 295 -1.04 21.49 -18.32
CA LEU A 295 -1.12 20.13 -17.80
C LEU A 295 -2.57 19.66 -17.64
N ILE A 296 -3.47 20.49 -17.10
CA ILE A 296 -4.90 20.17 -17.01
C ILE A 296 -5.48 19.86 -18.40
N SER A 297 -5.17 20.67 -19.41
CA SER A 297 -5.63 20.45 -20.77
C SER A 297 -5.12 19.14 -21.37
N LEU A 298 -3.86 18.77 -21.10
CA LEU A 298 -3.26 17.50 -21.55
C LEU A 298 -3.85 16.27 -20.86
N LEU A 299 -4.27 16.41 -19.60
CA LEU A 299 -4.91 15.35 -18.82
C LEU A 299 -6.37 15.15 -19.24
N LEU A 300 -7.11 16.25 -19.42
CA LEU A 300 -8.51 16.23 -19.85
C LEU A 300 -8.66 16.19 -21.40
N GLU A 301 -7.62 15.79 -22.13
CA GLU A 301 -7.69 15.60 -23.60
C GLU A 301 -8.63 14.44 -23.94
N ARG A 302 -9.60 14.70 -24.85
CA ARG A 302 -10.61 13.70 -25.29
C ARG A 302 -10.04 12.62 -26.18
N ASP A 303 -9.10 13.02 -27.03
CA ASP A 303 -8.38 12.08 -27.89
C ASP A 303 -7.37 11.31 -27.06
N VAL A 304 -7.71 10.05 -26.78
CA VAL A 304 -6.85 9.16 -25.98
C VAL A 304 -5.44 9.03 -26.55
N SER A 305 -5.30 9.14 -27.89
CA SER A 305 -3.97 9.08 -28.52
C SER A 305 -3.09 10.28 -28.14
N LYS A 306 -3.69 11.45 -27.97
CA LYS A 306 -3.01 12.72 -27.63
C LYS A 306 -2.91 12.95 -26.14
N ARG A 307 -3.79 12.33 -25.32
CA ARG A 307 -3.72 12.47 -23.86
C ARG A 307 -2.36 12.08 -23.35
N ILE A 308 -1.81 12.89 -22.43
CA ILE A 308 -0.50 12.67 -21.81
C ILE A 308 -0.43 11.31 -21.10
N LYS A 309 0.77 10.71 -21.03
CA LYS A 309 1.06 9.52 -20.22
C LYS A 309 1.56 9.93 -18.84
N ALA A 310 1.52 9.01 -17.88
CA ALA A 310 1.93 9.29 -16.50
C ALA A 310 3.41 9.71 -16.39
N ASP A 311 4.31 9.04 -17.11
CA ASP A 311 5.75 9.36 -17.15
C ASP A 311 6.03 10.75 -17.73
N ALA A 312 5.27 11.18 -18.73
CA ALA A 312 5.35 12.52 -19.29
C ALA A 312 4.74 13.58 -18.37
N ALA A 313 3.64 13.23 -17.66
CA ALA A 313 3.03 14.12 -16.69
C ALA A 313 3.98 14.42 -15.52
N LEU A 314 4.68 13.43 -14.98
CA LEU A 314 5.72 13.60 -13.94
C LEU A 314 6.85 14.56 -14.36
N LYS A 315 7.21 14.54 -15.64
CA LYS A 315 8.28 15.41 -16.21
C LYS A 315 7.78 16.77 -16.64
N HIS A 316 6.46 17.05 -16.48
CA HIS A 316 5.90 18.30 -16.98
C HIS A 316 6.48 19.52 -16.26
N LYS A 317 6.68 20.62 -16.99
CA LYS A 317 7.31 21.86 -16.50
C LYS A 317 6.59 22.49 -15.29
N TRP A 318 5.31 22.18 -15.07
CA TRP A 318 4.58 22.65 -13.91
C TRP A 318 5.24 22.22 -12.59
N PHE A 319 5.70 20.98 -12.50
CA PHE A 319 6.43 20.51 -11.31
C PHE A 319 7.78 21.21 -11.15
N GLN A 320 8.48 21.51 -12.25
CA GLN A 320 9.78 22.19 -12.20
C GLN A 320 9.69 23.59 -11.63
N ILE A 321 8.56 24.31 -11.84
CA ILE A 321 8.32 25.66 -11.30
C ILE A 321 8.32 25.65 -9.76
N TYR A 322 7.85 24.56 -9.15
CA TYR A 322 7.72 24.44 -7.70
C TYR A 322 8.85 23.64 -7.06
N LYS A 323 9.66 22.91 -7.83
CA LYS A 323 10.76 22.09 -7.33
C LYS A 323 11.79 22.88 -6.51
N SER A 324 12.06 24.15 -6.86
CA SER A 324 12.93 25.03 -6.08
C SER A 324 12.24 25.66 -4.86
N LYS A 325 10.89 25.62 -4.84
CA LYS A 325 10.02 26.08 -3.75
C LYS A 325 9.45 24.90 -2.98
N GLU A 326 9.70 23.68 -3.46
CA GLU A 326 9.41 22.49 -2.66
C GLU A 326 10.10 22.69 -1.34
N ILE A 327 9.27 22.72 -0.33
CA ILE A 327 9.72 22.58 1.02
C ILE A 327 10.62 21.37 0.97
N ARG A 328 11.90 21.61 1.11
CA ARG A 328 12.82 20.56 1.49
C ARG A 328 12.12 19.93 2.67
N VAL A 329 11.60 18.71 2.50
CA VAL A 329 11.28 17.89 3.64
C VAL A 329 12.59 17.90 4.39
N GLU A 330 12.65 18.72 5.44
CA GLU A 330 13.88 18.88 6.23
C GLU A 330 14.06 17.56 6.98
N VAL A 331 14.60 16.59 6.26
CA VAL A 331 15.22 15.44 6.89
C VAL A 331 16.52 15.98 7.45
N ASP A 332 16.69 15.86 8.74
CA ASP A 332 17.92 16.24 9.43
C ASP A 332 19.13 15.68 8.65
N PRO A 333 20.10 16.52 8.25
CA PRO A 333 21.29 16.05 7.54
C PRO A 333 22.02 14.91 8.25
N GLN A 334 21.97 14.85 9.59
CA GLN A 334 22.56 13.77 10.37
C GLN A 334 21.81 12.45 10.15
N VAL A 335 20.49 12.50 10.04
CA VAL A 335 19.67 11.31 9.77
C VAL A 335 19.87 10.82 8.34
N ILE A 336 19.99 11.74 7.37
CA ILE A 336 20.37 11.37 5.98
C ILE A 336 21.74 10.68 5.97
N ALA A 337 22.73 11.24 6.63
CA ALA A 337 24.07 10.65 6.71
C ALA A 337 24.01 9.25 7.35
N GLN A 338 23.22 9.07 8.42
CA GLN A 338 23.04 7.77 9.05
C GLN A 338 22.39 6.74 8.11
N CYS A 339 21.34 7.13 7.39
CA CYS A 339 20.72 6.27 6.38
C CYS A 339 21.72 5.83 5.31
N ILE A 340 22.53 6.75 4.79
CA ILE A 340 23.56 6.44 3.79
C ILE A 340 24.61 5.48 4.36
N GLU A 341 25.06 5.70 5.59
CA GLU A 341 25.99 4.80 6.25
C GLU A 341 25.39 3.40 6.47
N ASN A 342 24.11 3.30 6.79
CA ASN A 342 23.41 2.02 6.90
C ASN A 342 23.36 1.30 5.55
N LEU A 343 23.03 2.00 4.45
CA LEU A 343 23.06 1.45 3.09
C LEU A 343 24.44 0.91 2.72
N LYS A 344 25.52 1.62 3.04
CA LYS A 344 26.91 1.20 2.79
C LYS A 344 27.32 -0.01 3.62
N LYS A 345 26.89 -0.06 4.87
CA LYS A 345 27.19 -1.17 5.79
C LYS A 345 26.33 -2.40 5.58
N TYR A 346 25.26 -2.27 4.79
CA TYR A 346 24.36 -3.40 4.59
C TYR A 346 25.07 -4.57 3.92
N LYS A 347 24.98 -5.74 4.53
CA LYS A 347 25.52 -6.97 4.00
C LYS A 347 24.40 -8.00 3.85
N LYS A 348 24.40 -8.68 2.72
CA LYS A 348 23.49 -9.79 2.47
C LYS A 348 23.73 -10.91 3.48
N SER A 349 22.68 -11.45 4.04
CA SER A 349 22.71 -12.49 5.06
C SER A 349 21.96 -13.76 4.62
N SER A 350 21.68 -14.67 5.54
CA SER A 350 20.87 -15.83 5.24
C SER A 350 19.41 -15.44 4.92
N GLU A 351 18.76 -16.22 4.09
CA GLU A 351 17.38 -15.94 3.63
C GLU A 351 16.39 -15.79 4.79
N ILE A 352 16.52 -16.58 5.85
CA ILE A 352 15.66 -16.48 7.03
C ILE A 352 15.84 -15.15 7.77
N GLN A 353 17.05 -14.63 7.83
CA GLN A 353 17.34 -13.33 8.46
C GLN A 353 16.81 -12.19 7.62
N GLU A 354 16.97 -12.25 6.30
CA GLU A 354 16.45 -11.25 5.36
C GLU A 354 14.93 -11.19 5.38
N VAL A 355 14.26 -12.36 5.36
CA VAL A 355 12.79 -12.43 5.43
C VAL A 355 12.29 -11.96 6.79
N ALA A 356 12.95 -12.35 7.89
CA ALA A 356 12.57 -11.90 9.22
C ALA A 356 12.67 -10.37 9.35
N LEU A 357 13.78 -9.79 8.86
CA LEU A 357 13.96 -8.33 8.87
C LEU A 357 12.94 -7.64 7.97
N ALA A 358 12.72 -8.15 6.75
CA ALA A 358 11.73 -7.61 5.83
C ALA A 358 10.33 -7.62 6.45
N TYR A 359 9.96 -8.72 7.11
CA TYR A 359 8.68 -8.82 7.82
C TYR A 359 8.55 -7.81 8.96
N LEU A 360 9.62 -7.59 9.74
CA LEU A 360 9.64 -6.59 10.82
C LEU A 360 9.50 -5.17 10.26
N VAL A 361 10.25 -4.83 9.23
CA VAL A 361 10.17 -3.51 8.57
C VAL A 361 8.79 -3.30 7.95
N HIS A 362 8.29 -4.30 7.23
CA HIS A 362 6.97 -4.27 6.60
C HIS A 362 5.87 -3.97 7.63
N ASN A 363 5.94 -4.59 8.80
CA ASN A 363 4.94 -4.43 9.84
C ASN A 363 5.16 -3.22 10.76
N SER A 364 6.13 -2.36 10.47
CA SER A 364 6.49 -1.22 11.33
C SER A 364 6.55 0.13 10.58
N PRO A 365 5.60 0.46 9.68
CA PRO A 365 5.64 1.68 8.87
C PRO A 365 5.52 2.97 9.71
N GLN A 366 5.01 2.86 10.94
CA GLN A 366 4.87 4.00 11.87
C GLN A 366 6.18 4.39 12.58
N LEU A 367 7.25 3.60 12.43
CA LEU A 367 8.55 3.96 12.98
C LEU A 367 9.12 5.18 12.24
N LYS A 368 9.66 6.14 13.00
CA LYS A 368 10.23 7.36 12.45
C LYS A 368 11.35 7.10 11.47
N GLU A 369 12.15 6.09 11.75
CA GLU A 369 13.26 5.62 10.92
C GLU A 369 12.74 5.13 9.54
N VAL A 370 11.66 4.36 9.53
CA VAL A 370 11.01 3.88 8.30
C VAL A 370 10.43 5.06 7.51
N ASP A 371 9.69 5.96 8.15
CA ASP A 371 9.14 7.17 7.51
C ASP A 371 10.26 8.03 6.89
N THR A 372 11.38 8.17 7.59
CA THR A 372 12.52 8.93 7.09
C THR A 372 13.18 8.25 5.88
N ALA A 373 13.38 6.93 5.92
CA ALA A 373 13.90 6.17 4.78
C ALA A 373 12.97 6.29 3.56
N CYS A 374 11.64 6.27 3.78
CA CYS A 374 10.65 6.52 2.73
C CYS A 374 10.79 7.89 2.08
N LYS A 375 11.03 8.94 2.88
CA LYS A 375 11.25 10.29 2.38
C LYS A 375 12.53 10.39 1.55
N ILE A 376 13.62 9.77 2.01
CA ILE A 376 14.89 9.72 1.28
C ILE A 376 14.72 8.95 -0.03
N PHE A 377 14.00 7.82 -0.03
CA PHE A 377 13.68 7.08 -1.25
C PHE A 377 12.98 7.99 -2.28
N GLY A 378 11.94 8.71 -1.88
CA GLY A 378 11.21 9.64 -2.75
C GLY A 378 12.07 10.82 -3.27
N MET A 379 13.12 11.20 -2.52
CA MET A 379 14.09 12.22 -2.99
C MET A 379 15.03 11.66 -4.06
N ILE A 380 15.32 10.38 -4.06
CA ILE A 380 16.22 9.68 -5.00
C ILE A 380 15.46 9.19 -6.23
N ASP A 381 14.27 8.61 -6.07
CA ASP A 381 13.40 8.17 -7.17
C ASP A 381 12.83 9.39 -7.94
N LYS A 382 13.69 10.01 -8.76
CA LYS A 382 13.36 11.23 -9.51
C LYS A 382 12.32 11.00 -10.61
N ASN A 383 12.24 9.78 -11.14
CA ASN A 383 11.32 9.45 -12.21
C ASN A 383 9.96 8.92 -11.68
N GLY A 384 9.80 8.79 -10.36
CA GLY A 384 8.57 8.39 -9.69
C GLY A 384 8.07 7.01 -10.14
N ASN A 385 8.97 6.05 -10.34
CA ASN A 385 8.58 4.71 -10.80
C ASN A 385 8.51 3.68 -9.68
N GLY A 386 8.77 4.08 -8.43
CA GLY A 386 8.79 3.20 -7.27
C GLY A 386 10.04 2.32 -7.16
N LYS A 387 11.05 2.54 -8.00
CA LYS A 387 12.33 1.82 -8.00
C LYS A 387 13.47 2.79 -8.24
N ILE A 388 14.63 2.56 -7.66
CA ILE A 388 15.83 3.37 -7.83
C ILE A 388 16.83 2.58 -8.68
N ASN A 389 17.26 3.13 -9.81
CA ASN A 389 18.37 2.59 -10.57
C ASN A 389 19.71 3.17 -10.09
N GLN A 390 20.82 2.63 -10.59
CA GLN A 390 22.16 3.04 -10.18
C GLN A 390 22.46 4.52 -10.47
N GLU A 391 21.97 5.05 -11.60
CA GLU A 391 22.14 6.45 -11.96
C GLU A 391 21.34 7.38 -11.04
N GLU A 392 20.11 7.02 -10.70
CA GLU A 392 19.28 7.76 -9.75
C GLU A 392 19.88 7.76 -8.35
N LEU A 393 20.40 6.61 -7.89
CA LEU A 393 21.08 6.52 -6.60
C LEU A 393 22.32 7.41 -6.59
N TYR A 394 23.17 7.34 -7.61
CA TYR A 394 24.36 8.19 -7.72
C TYR A 394 24.00 9.68 -7.69
N ASN A 395 23.05 10.11 -8.53
CA ASN A 395 22.63 11.49 -8.59
C ASN A 395 21.98 11.97 -7.30
N GLY A 396 21.11 11.14 -6.69
CA GLY A 396 20.46 11.46 -5.42
C GLY A 396 21.45 11.57 -4.28
N LEU A 397 22.35 10.62 -4.15
CA LEU A 397 23.39 10.66 -3.11
C LEU A 397 24.39 11.82 -3.31
N SER A 398 24.73 12.18 -4.55
CA SER A 398 25.61 13.32 -4.84
C SER A 398 25.01 14.66 -4.38
N GLU A 399 23.68 14.79 -4.37
CA GLU A 399 22.99 15.96 -3.84
C GLU A 399 22.93 15.98 -2.30
N LEU A 400 22.92 14.80 -1.66
CA LEU A 400 22.69 14.63 -0.23
C LEU A 400 23.98 14.40 0.56
N TYR A 401 25.00 13.81 -0.05
CA TYR A 401 26.22 13.34 0.61
C TYR A 401 27.46 13.58 -0.26
N LYS A 402 28.49 14.17 0.32
CA LYS A 402 29.78 14.39 -0.36
C LYS A 402 30.75 13.25 -0.05
N SER A 403 31.11 12.47 -1.04
CA SER A 403 32.11 11.41 -0.96
C SER A 403 33.01 11.43 -2.19
N ASP A 404 34.32 11.32 -1.99
CA ASP A 404 35.29 11.19 -3.09
C ASP A 404 35.22 9.82 -3.77
N ARG A 405 34.53 8.85 -3.16
CA ARG A 405 34.36 7.47 -3.62
C ARG A 405 32.88 7.14 -3.92
N LEU A 406 32.08 8.15 -4.23
CA LEU A 406 30.65 7.98 -4.38
C LEU A 406 30.26 6.91 -5.41
N LYS A 407 31.04 6.76 -6.48
CA LYS A 407 30.76 5.78 -7.52
C LYS A 407 30.96 4.34 -7.01
N GLU A 408 32.06 4.10 -6.32
CA GLU A 408 32.34 2.82 -5.70
C GLU A 408 31.33 2.50 -4.58
N ASP A 409 30.97 3.49 -3.78
CA ASP A 409 29.94 3.35 -2.73
C ASP A 409 28.61 2.91 -3.35
N VAL A 410 28.19 3.52 -4.46
CA VAL A 410 26.94 3.16 -5.18
C VAL A 410 27.01 1.74 -5.74
N GLU A 411 28.12 1.35 -6.37
CA GLU A 411 28.30 -0.02 -6.89
C GLU A 411 28.23 -1.06 -5.77
N GLU A 412 28.82 -0.78 -4.62
CA GLU A 412 28.80 -1.66 -3.45
C GLU A 412 27.40 -1.78 -2.84
N ILE A 413 26.67 -0.66 -2.70
CA ILE A 413 25.27 -0.61 -2.24
C ILE A 413 24.41 -1.49 -3.11
N PHE A 414 24.45 -1.33 -4.44
CA PHE A 414 23.65 -2.16 -5.35
C PHE A 414 23.98 -3.64 -5.22
N LYS A 415 25.27 -4.00 -5.21
CA LYS A 415 25.72 -5.39 -5.07
C LYS A 415 25.19 -6.09 -3.80
N ASN A 416 25.03 -5.32 -2.73
CA ASN A 416 24.62 -5.86 -1.43
C ASN A 416 23.10 -5.87 -1.21
N ILE A 417 22.39 -4.89 -1.78
CA ILE A 417 20.95 -4.67 -1.50
C ILE A 417 20.05 -5.26 -2.58
N ASP A 418 20.43 -5.17 -3.87
CA ASP A 418 19.68 -5.76 -4.98
C ASP A 418 19.75 -7.29 -4.89
N ILE A 419 18.76 -7.87 -4.19
CA ILE A 419 18.71 -9.31 -3.90
C ILE A 419 18.25 -10.10 -5.12
N ASN A 420 17.32 -9.54 -5.90
CA ASN A 420 16.72 -10.18 -7.05
C ASN A 420 17.54 -10.00 -8.35
N ASN A 421 18.60 -9.17 -8.31
CA ASN A 421 19.50 -8.81 -9.41
C ASN A 421 18.74 -8.25 -10.65
N ASP A 422 17.70 -7.45 -10.41
CA ASP A 422 16.95 -6.78 -11.48
C ASP A 422 17.54 -5.42 -11.88
N LEU A 423 18.65 -5.02 -11.26
CA LEU A 423 19.37 -3.75 -11.44
C LEU A 423 18.59 -2.52 -10.94
N TYR A 424 17.65 -2.75 -10.05
CA TYR A 424 16.89 -1.73 -9.35
C TYR A 424 16.85 -2.01 -7.86
N LEU A 425 16.78 -0.99 -7.04
CA LEU A 425 16.41 -1.11 -5.63
C LEU A 425 14.92 -0.83 -5.51
N GLU A 426 14.16 -1.82 -5.09
CA GLU A 426 12.75 -1.68 -4.78
C GLU A 426 12.55 -0.92 -3.48
N TYR A 427 11.36 -0.39 -3.28
CA TYR A 427 11.09 0.46 -2.12
C TYR A 427 11.37 -0.24 -0.78
N GLU A 428 10.88 -1.48 -0.59
CA GLU A 428 11.13 -2.22 0.65
C GLU A 428 12.60 -2.65 0.80
N GLU A 429 13.29 -2.99 -0.28
CA GLU A 429 14.74 -3.29 -0.26
C GLU A 429 15.55 -2.09 0.24
N PHE A 430 15.26 -0.92 -0.32
CA PHE A 430 15.92 0.33 0.09
C PHE A 430 15.62 0.65 1.55
N VAL A 431 14.34 0.66 1.96
CA VAL A 431 13.95 1.00 3.34
C VAL A 431 14.60 0.05 4.33
N ARG A 432 14.57 -1.26 4.07
CA ARG A 432 15.20 -2.28 4.92
C ARG A 432 16.70 -2.06 5.12
N ALA A 433 17.39 -1.63 4.07
CA ALA A 433 18.83 -1.39 4.14
C ALA A 433 19.19 -0.03 4.76
N ALA A 434 18.33 0.97 4.63
CA ALA A 434 18.55 2.34 5.09
C ALA A 434 18.35 2.54 6.61
N ILE A 435 17.58 1.65 7.27
CA ILE A 435 17.27 1.80 8.69
C ILE A 435 18.33 1.17 9.60
N ASP A 436 18.39 1.64 10.84
CA ASP A 436 19.15 0.98 11.91
C ASP A 436 18.42 -0.29 12.36
N LYS A 437 18.96 -1.45 12.01
CA LYS A 437 18.37 -2.75 12.34
C LYS A 437 18.26 -3.01 13.84
N SER A 438 19.06 -2.33 14.67
CA SER A 438 19.09 -2.53 16.13
C SER A 438 17.76 -2.20 16.81
N ILE A 439 16.92 -1.38 16.19
CA ILE A 439 15.57 -1.06 16.68
C ILE A 439 14.66 -2.30 16.82
N PHE A 440 14.99 -3.38 16.10
CA PHE A 440 14.23 -4.64 16.11
C PHE A 440 14.81 -5.70 17.07
N LEU A 441 15.84 -5.37 17.87
CA LEU A 441 16.45 -6.31 18.82
C LEU A 441 15.62 -6.55 20.09
N THR A 442 14.41 -6.02 20.18
CA THR A 442 13.53 -6.28 21.32
C THR A 442 13.00 -7.72 21.31
N GLU A 443 12.78 -8.29 22.48
CA GLU A 443 12.25 -9.64 22.63
C GLU A 443 10.89 -9.79 21.91
N GLU A 444 10.04 -8.75 21.98
CA GLU A 444 8.73 -8.69 21.35
C GLU A 444 8.84 -8.71 19.82
N SER A 445 9.72 -7.91 19.24
CA SER A 445 9.94 -7.85 17.81
C SER A 445 10.47 -9.17 17.27
N LEU A 446 11.46 -9.77 17.95
CA LEU A 446 12.03 -11.05 17.55
C LEU A 446 11.02 -12.19 17.69
N LYS A 447 10.19 -12.17 18.73
CA LYS A 447 9.10 -13.15 18.89
C LYS A 447 8.02 -12.98 17.83
N PHE A 448 7.70 -11.74 17.47
CA PHE A 448 6.76 -11.44 16.40
C PHE A 448 7.27 -11.98 15.04
N ALA A 449 8.55 -11.77 14.71
CA ALA A 449 9.16 -12.34 13.52
C ALA A 449 9.24 -13.87 13.56
N PHE A 450 9.52 -14.47 14.73
CA PHE A 450 9.52 -15.93 14.90
C PHE A 450 8.15 -16.52 14.61
N ASN A 451 7.07 -15.92 15.14
CA ASN A 451 5.69 -16.39 14.96
C ASN A 451 5.23 -16.28 13.50
N PHE A 452 5.83 -15.43 12.70
CA PHE A 452 5.58 -15.37 11.25
C PHE A 452 5.95 -16.68 10.55
N PHE A 453 7.03 -17.34 11.01
CA PHE A 453 7.45 -18.66 10.52
C PHE A 453 6.68 -19.79 11.23
N ASP A 454 6.56 -19.73 12.57
CA ASP A 454 5.85 -20.73 13.37
C ASP A 454 4.34 -20.43 13.43
N LYS A 455 3.66 -20.57 12.29
CA LYS A 455 2.21 -20.29 12.16
C LYS A 455 1.33 -21.22 13.00
N GLU A 456 1.81 -22.43 13.30
CA GLU A 456 1.08 -23.42 14.10
C GLU A 456 1.33 -23.26 15.62
N GLY A 457 2.21 -22.32 16.05
CA GLY A 457 2.50 -22.03 17.46
C GLY A 457 3.18 -23.17 18.20
N LYS A 458 3.97 -24.00 17.52
CA LYS A 458 4.66 -25.17 18.11
C LYS A 458 5.90 -24.79 18.95
N GLY A 459 6.35 -23.54 18.89
CA GLY A 459 7.55 -23.05 19.53
C GLY A 459 8.85 -23.44 18.80
N GLU A 460 8.74 -23.94 17.57
CA GLU A 460 9.85 -24.33 16.72
C GLU A 460 9.52 -24.10 15.24
N ILE A 461 10.49 -23.58 14.46
CA ILE A 461 10.40 -23.43 13.02
C ILE A 461 10.94 -24.71 12.37
N THR A 462 10.14 -25.37 11.56
CA THR A 462 10.49 -26.61 10.86
C THR A 462 10.78 -26.37 9.37
N ILE A 463 11.33 -27.37 8.68
CA ILE A 463 11.49 -27.36 7.22
C ILE A 463 10.16 -27.03 6.53
N LYS A 464 9.05 -27.63 7.00
CA LYS A 464 7.71 -27.41 6.45
C LYS A 464 7.26 -25.96 6.58
N ASP A 465 7.55 -25.33 7.73
CA ASP A 465 7.18 -23.93 7.99
C ASP A 465 7.94 -22.99 7.05
N LEU A 466 9.25 -23.21 6.87
CA LEU A 466 10.03 -22.42 5.92
C LEU A 466 9.60 -22.62 4.46
N ILE A 467 9.29 -23.87 4.07
CA ILE A 467 8.75 -24.16 2.76
C ILE A 467 7.45 -23.40 2.52
N ASN A 468 6.53 -23.43 3.47
CA ASN A 468 5.26 -22.71 3.38
C ASN A 468 5.46 -21.19 3.24
N VAL A 469 6.48 -20.64 3.88
CA VAL A 469 6.82 -19.21 3.74
C VAL A 469 7.48 -18.92 2.41
N PHE A 470 8.48 -19.71 1.98
CA PHE A 470 9.27 -19.38 0.78
C PHE A 470 8.64 -19.82 -0.54
N ASN A 471 7.97 -20.97 -0.59
CA ASN A 471 7.62 -21.63 -1.86
C ASN A 471 6.13 -21.94 -2.03
N GLY A 472 5.30 -21.87 -0.97
CA GLY A 472 3.90 -22.28 -1.02
C GLY A 472 3.73 -23.80 -1.17
N ASP A 473 2.64 -24.24 -1.83
CA ASP A 473 2.20 -25.64 -1.85
C ASP A 473 2.98 -26.57 -2.81
N GLU A 474 3.73 -26.03 -3.78
CA GLU A 474 4.48 -26.81 -4.78
C GLU A 474 5.99 -26.58 -4.63
N VAL A 475 6.71 -27.56 -4.12
CA VAL A 475 8.14 -27.47 -3.82
C VAL A 475 8.90 -28.48 -4.66
N SER A 476 9.91 -28.03 -5.38
CA SER A 476 10.84 -28.92 -6.07
C SER A 476 11.77 -29.65 -5.08
N PRO A 477 12.30 -30.84 -5.43
CA PRO A 477 13.28 -31.51 -4.59
C PRO A 477 14.54 -30.68 -4.31
N GLU A 478 14.93 -29.83 -5.24
CA GLU A 478 16.08 -28.94 -5.13
C GLU A 478 15.86 -27.84 -4.08
N GLU A 479 14.68 -27.24 -4.07
CA GLU A 479 14.27 -26.23 -3.09
C GLU A 479 14.15 -26.85 -1.69
N MET A 480 13.61 -28.05 -1.57
CA MET A 480 13.56 -28.77 -0.29
C MET A 480 14.96 -29.02 0.27
N GLU A 481 15.90 -29.44 -0.55
CA GLU A 481 17.28 -29.65 -0.12
C GLU A 481 17.98 -28.34 0.25
N ARG A 482 17.68 -27.25 -0.43
CA ARG A 482 18.16 -25.90 -0.09
C ARG A 482 17.67 -25.45 1.28
N VAL A 483 16.37 -25.56 1.56
CA VAL A 483 15.78 -25.20 2.86
C VAL A 483 16.36 -26.08 3.96
N ARG A 484 16.55 -27.40 3.69
CA ARG A 484 17.18 -28.32 4.63
C ARG A 484 18.62 -27.90 4.96
N LYS A 485 19.44 -27.54 3.99
CA LYS A 485 20.80 -27.04 4.21
C LYS A 485 20.81 -25.74 5.02
N MET A 486 19.86 -24.84 4.76
CA MET A 486 19.69 -23.60 5.51
C MET A 486 19.41 -23.89 6.99
N ILE A 487 18.46 -24.75 7.32
CA ILE A 487 18.17 -25.11 8.71
C ILE A 487 19.37 -25.78 9.37
N LYS A 488 20.05 -26.71 8.68
CA LYS A 488 21.24 -27.41 9.20
C LYS A 488 22.41 -26.48 9.50
N SER A 489 22.52 -25.36 8.81
CA SER A 489 23.53 -24.34 9.10
C SER A 489 23.25 -23.57 10.40
N ILE A 490 22.01 -23.62 10.90
CA ILE A 490 21.55 -22.91 12.09
C ILE A 490 21.42 -23.89 13.28
N SER A 491 20.80 -25.04 13.04
CA SER A 491 20.49 -26.03 14.09
C SER A 491 20.72 -27.46 13.58
N SER A 492 21.44 -28.26 14.39
CA SER A 492 21.70 -29.68 14.08
C SER A 492 20.44 -30.57 14.08
N ASN A 493 19.37 -30.12 14.71
CA ASN A 493 18.13 -30.88 14.90
C ASN A 493 17.07 -30.66 13.79
N GLU A 494 17.45 -30.00 12.69
CA GLU A 494 16.54 -29.64 11.58
C GLU A 494 15.30 -28.84 12.04
N LYS A 495 15.40 -28.15 13.16
CA LYS A 495 14.36 -27.29 13.76
C LYS A 495 15.03 -26.11 14.45
N ILE A 496 14.46 -24.93 14.33
CA ILE A 496 14.97 -23.72 14.94
C ILE A 496 14.04 -23.31 16.08
N LYS A 497 14.51 -23.38 17.30
CA LYS A 497 13.79 -22.87 18.47
C LYS A 497 13.97 -21.36 18.60
N PHE A 498 13.06 -20.70 19.33
CA PHE A 498 13.12 -19.24 19.52
C PHE A 498 14.48 -18.75 20.04
N GLY A 499 15.12 -19.48 20.94
CA GLY A 499 16.45 -19.11 21.43
C GLY A 499 17.53 -19.08 20.34
N GLU A 500 17.55 -20.10 19.46
CA GLU A 500 18.47 -20.17 18.32
C GLU A 500 18.17 -19.06 17.30
N PHE A 501 16.88 -18.86 16.99
CA PHE A 501 16.42 -17.78 16.10
C PHE A 501 16.86 -16.40 16.63
N ARG A 502 16.67 -16.15 17.92
CA ARG A 502 17.10 -14.89 18.56
C ARG A 502 18.59 -14.65 18.41
N GLU A 503 19.42 -15.66 18.63
CA GLU A 503 20.89 -15.52 18.56
C GLU A 503 21.36 -15.25 17.10
N ILE A 504 20.77 -15.91 16.09
CA ILE A 504 21.11 -15.61 14.69
C ILE A 504 20.67 -14.20 14.27
N MET A 505 19.51 -13.74 14.74
CA MET A 505 19.05 -12.38 14.44
C MET A 505 19.91 -11.34 15.13
N LYS A 506 20.33 -11.54 16.38
CA LYS A 506 21.29 -10.66 17.08
C LYS A 506 22.64 -10.58 16.38
N ALA A 507 23.18 -11.72 15.94
CA ALA A 507 24.43 -11.75 15.21
C ALA A 507 24.35 -10.99 13.88
N PHE A 508 23.25 -11.13 13.16
CA PHE A 508 23.00 -10.42 11.91
C PHE A 508 22.85 -8.91 12.08
N ILE A 509 22.13 -8.48 13.11
CA ILE A 509 21.87 -7.06 13.34
C ILE A 509 23.14 -6.33 13.81
N ASN A 510 24.03 -7.03 14.54
CA ASN A 510 25.28 -6.48 15.04
C ASN A 510 26.46 -6.59 14.03
N SER A 511 26.27 -7.23 12.89
CA SER A 511 27.26 -7.36 11.80
C SER A 511 27.19 -6.23 10.80
#